data_21a2129c38fc10b3ee221c17901e1164
#
_entry.id   21a2129c38fc10b3ee221c17901e1164
#
_cell.length_a   1.000
_cell.length_b   1.000
_cell.length_c   1.000
_cell.angle_alpha   90.00
_cell.angle_beta   90.00
_cell.angle_gamma   90.00
#
_symmetry.space_group_name_H-M   'P 1'
#
loop_
_entity.id
_entity.type
_entity.pdbx_description
1 polymer ?
#
loop_
_entity_poly.entity_id
_entity_poly.type
_entity_poly.pdbx_seq_one_letter_code
_entity_poly.pdbx_strand_id
1 'polypeptide(L)'
;LGDVYKRQFFSSFLFRNLDMPASFAQTVSQVGTGWLVFTLYMVLALLVFDILRLFHLRFKYSFYLSLFLTLSLLGYGNYNYQHPDTRVINMVINKPADTDGQSLKVVAISDIHLGYATNKTMLAGYVDMINAQRPDIVLIGGDLIDNSVAPLRYEHMEEELSRAGRLFSCNIPQRYLKGVP
;
A
#
# COMPACT_ATOMS: atom_id res chain seq x y z
N LEU A 1 7.07 -15.76 24.63
CA LEU A 1 6.55 -15.39 23.29
C LEU A 1 6.04 -13.94 23.27
N GLY A 2 5.29 -13.47 24.29
CA GLY A 2 4.74 -12.11 24.32
C GLY A 2 5.77 -10.97 24.30
N ASP A 3 6.96 -11.17 24.82
CA ASP A 3 7.99 -10.12 24.90
C ASP A 3 8.76 -9.91 23.59
N VAL A 4 8.85 -10.94 22.74
CA VAL A 4 9.49 -10.83 21.42
C VAL A 4 8.61 -9.98 20.48
N TYR A 5 7.29 -10.17 20.52
CA TYR A 5 6.35 -9.37 19.70
C TYR A 5 6.29 -7.91 20.14
N LYS A 6 6.30 -7.65 21.45
CA LYS A 6 6.35 -6.28 21.97
C LYS A 6 7.64 -5.59 21.54
N ARG A 7 8.78 -6.24 21.61
CA ARG A 7 10.06 -5.68 21.21
C ARG A 7 10.11 -5.38 19.70
N GLN A 8 9.52 -6.23 18.87
CA GLN A 8 9.55 -6.08 17.42
C GLN A 8 8.58 -4.98 16.93
N PHE A 9 7.40 -4.88 17.53
CA PHE A 9 6.46 -3.78 17.30
C PHE A 9 7.02 -2.46 17.86
N PHE A 10 7.60 -2.48 19.07
CA PHE A 10 8.25 -1.31 19.66
C PHE A 10 9.54 -0.92 18.94
N SER A 11 10.28 -1.85 18.32
CA SER A 11 11.48 -1.47 17.57
C SER A 11 11.11 -0.62 16.34
N SER A 12 10.09 -0.96 15.59
CA SER A 12 9.61 -0.13 14.47
C SER A 12 9.16 1.27 14.93
N PHE A 13 8.63 1.37 16.15
CA PHE A 13 8.20 2.63 16.76
C PHE A 13 9.37 3.40 17.38
N LEU A 14 10.33 2.73 18.00
CA LEU A 14 11.53 3.32 18.61
C LEU A 14 12.52 3.83 17.54
N PHE A 15 12.66 3.10 16.42
CA PHE A 15 13.55 3.49 15.33
C PHE A 15 13.04 4.68 14.52
N ARG A 16 11.77 5.06 14.68
CA ARG A 16 11.17 6.25 14.01
C ARG A 16 11.85 7.57 14.39
N ASN A 17 12.48 7.64 15.57
CA ASN A 17 13.10 8.86 16.11
C ASN A 17 14.64 8.84 16.09
N LEU A 18 15.26 7.79 15.52
CA LEU A 18 16.70 7.71 15.38
C LEU A 18 17.09 8.12 13.96
N ASP A 19 18.12 8.98 13.84
CA ASP A 19 18.74 9.35 12.56
C ASP A 19 19.50 8.13 11.98
N MET A 20 18.73 7.17 11.45
CA MET A 20 19.29 5.98 10.81
C MET A 20 19.38 6.18 9.30
N PRO A 21 20.37 5.54 8.64
CA PRO A 21 20.38 5.48 7.17
C PRO A 21 19.05 4.95 6.66
N ALA A 22 18.44 5.67 5.71
CA ALA A 22 17.10 5.36 5.25
C ALA A 22 16.96 3.96 4.65
N SER A 23 18.00 3.44 3.99
CA SER A 23 18.04 2.06 3.49
C SER A 23 17.90 1.02 4.61
N PHE A 24 18.51 1.28 5.77
CA PHE A 24 18.38 0.41 6.93
C PHE A 24 16.98 0.46 7.53
N ALA A 25 16.43 1.69 7.71
CA ALA A 25 15.08 1.88 8.23
C ALA A 25 14.03 1.22 7.31
N GLN A 26 14.20 1.32 5.98
CA GLN A 26 13.36 0.67 4.99
C GLN A 26 13.42 -0.86 5.11
N THR A 27 14.61 -1.45 5.18
CA THR A 27 14.78 -2.91 5.31
C THR A 27 14.16 -3.42 6.60
N VAL A 28 14.40 -2.75 7.73
CA VAL A 28 13.82 -3.14 9.03
C VAL A 28 12.31 -3.05 9.01
N SER A 29 11.74 -2.00 8.40
CA SER A 29 10.29 -1.84 8.26
C SER A 29 9.68 -2.95 7.40
N GLN A 30 10.27 -3.24 6.24
CA GLN A 30 9.77 -4.29 5.33
C GLN A 30 9.85 -5.69 5.94
N VAL A 31 11.00 -6.04 6.55
CA VAL A 31 11.19 -7.34 7.22
C VAL A 31 10.25 -7.45 8.42
N GLY A 32 10.14 -6.40 9.24
CA GLY A 32 9.28 -6.38 10.42
C GLY A 32 7.81 -6.53 10.08
N THR A 33 7.33 -5.79 9.08
CA THR A 33 5.95 -5.87 8.60
C THR A 33 5.68 -7.23 7.95
N GLY A 34 6.58 -7.72 7.09
CA GLY A 34 6.46 -9.02 6.46
C GLY A 34 6.39 -10.17 7.48
N TRP A 35 7.24 -10.11 8.52
CA TRP A 35 7.21 -11.09 9.62
C TRP A 35 5.90 -11.05 10.41
N LEU A 36 5.38 -9.86 10.69
CA LEU A 36 4.13 -9.70 11.42
C LEU A 36 2.96 -10.29 10.62
N VAL A 37 2.88 -9.98 9.33
CA VAL A 37 1.83 -10.51 8.44
C VAL A 37 1.97 -12.03 8.31
N PHE A 38 3.19 -12.56 8.10
CA PHE A 38 3.45 -14.00 8.07
C PHE A 38 2.95 -14.69 9.35
N THR A 39 3.30 -14.13 10.51
CA THR A 39 2.91 -14.70 11.80
C THR A 39 1.41 -14.68 11.99
N LEU A 40 0.73 -13.59 11.60
CA LEU A 40 -0.73 -13.49 11.67
C LEU A 40 -1.39 -14.59 10.85
N TYR A 41 -1.04 -14.73 9.57
CA TYR A 41 -1.63 -15.76 8.70
C TYR A 41 -1.28 -17.18 9.16
N MET A 42 -0.06 -17.40 9.66
CA MET A 42 0.35 -18.70 10.20
C MET A 42 -0.48 -19.10 11.43
N VAL A 43 -0.70 -18.15 12.35
CA VAL A 43 -1.54 -18.38 13.54
C VAL A 43 -2.98 -18.66 13.13
N LEU A 44 -3.55 -17.89 12.20
CA LEU A 44 -4.90 -18.12 11.70
C LEU A 44 -5.04 -19.49 11.02
N ALA A 45 -4.06 -19.89 10.20
CA ALA A 45 -4.08 -21.19 9.55
C ALA A 45 -3.99 -22.34 10.56
N LEU A 46 -3.10 -22.23 11.57
CA LEU A 46 -3.02 -23.24 12.64
C LEU A 46 -4.29 -23.31 13.46
N LEU A 47 -4.91 -22.15 13.77
CA LEU A 47 -6.18 -22.10 14.49
C LEU A 47 -7.29 -22.86 13.77
N VAL A 48 -7.36 -22.74 12.43
CA VAL A 48 -8.33 -23.53 11.64
C VAL A 48 -8.12 -25.02 11.84
N PHE A 49 -6.88 -25.52 11.79
CA PHE A 49 -6.59 -26.92 12.03
C PHE A 49 -6.88 -27.35 13.47
N ASP A 50 -6.68 -26.49 14.46
CA ASP A 50 -7.03 -26.78 15.86
C ASP A 50 -8.54 -26.84 16.06
N ILE A 51 -9.31 -25.97 15.40
CA ILE A 51 -10.78 -26.04 15.39
C ILE A 51 -11.25 -27.34 14.72
N LEU A 52 -10.69 -27.73 13.57
CA LEU A 52 -11.03 -29.00 12.91
C LEU A 52 -10.73 -30.20 13.79
N ARG A 53 -9.71 -30.13 14.63
CA ARG A 53 -9.37 -31.15 15.62
C ARG A 53 -10.47 -31.36 16.68
N LEU A 54 -11.22 -30.32 17.03
CA LEU A 54 -12.37 -30.41 17.94
C LEU A 54 -13.49 -31.27 17.32
N PHE A 55 -13.61 -31.28 15.99
CA PHE A 55 -14.55 -32.14 15.25
C PHE A 55 -13.96 -33.51 14.89
N HIS A 56 -12.94 -33.97 15.61
CA HIS A 56 -12.25 -35.26 15.44
C HIS A 56 -11.50 -35.41 14.10
N LEU A 57 -11.39 -34.33 13.30
CA LEU A 57 -10.62 -34.30 12.05
C LEU A 57 -9.14 -34.05 12.37
N ARG A 58 -8.33 -35.10 12.38
CA ARG A 58 -6.91 -35.02 12.72
C ARG A 58 -6.06 -35.05 11.46
N PHE A 59 -5.36 -33.95 11.17
CA PHE A 59 -4.42 -33.86 10.06
C PHE A 59 -2.98 -34.03 10.58
N LYS A 60 -2.32 -35.10 10.16
CA LYS A 60 -0.95 -35.43 10.58
C LYS A 60 0.06 -34.32 10.21
N TYR A 61 -0.18 -33.61 9.10
CA TYR A 61 0.71 -32.60 8.54
C TYR A 61 0.14 -31.19 8.64
N SER A 62 -0.69 -30.89 9.64
CA SER A 62 -1.34 -29.59 9.81
C SER A 62 -0.36 -28.42 9.80
N PHE A 63 0.81 -28.54 10.42
CA PHE A 63 1.84 -27.50 10.41
C PHE A 63 2.34 -27.20 9.00
N TYR A 64 2.71 -28.22 8.22
CA TYR A 64 3.21 -28.03 6.86
C TYR A 64 2.14 -27.50 5.90
N LEU A 65 0.89 -27.93 6.10
CA LEU A 65 -0.25 -27.40 5.34
C LEU A 65 -0.50 -25.93 5.67
N SER A 66 -0.44 -25.56 6.95
CA SER A 66 -0.55 -24.15 7.37
C SER A 66 0.57 -23.30 6.80
N LEU A 67 1.80 -23.80 6.83
CA LEU A 67 2.96 -23.11 6.27
C LEU A 67 2.81 -22.92 4.75
N PHE A 68 2.44 -23.98 4.02
CA PHE A 68 2.21 -23.91 2.58
C PHE A 68 1.09 -22.92 2.22
N LEU A 69 -0.04 -22.97 2.93
CA LEU A 69 -1.16 -22.05 2.74
C LEU A 69 -0.73 -20.59 2.99
N THR A 70 -0.02 -20.35 4.10
CA THR A 70 0.47 -19.02 4.46
C THR A 70 1.41 -18.48 3.38
N LEU A 71 2.40 -19.26 2.95
CA LEU A 71 3.34 -18.82 1.92
C LEU A 71 2.64 -18.60 0.57
N SER A 72 1.66 -19.43 0.21
CA SER A 72 0.88 -19.25 -1.02
C SER A 72 0.04 -17.97 -0.98
N LEU A 73 -0.62 -17.67 0.14
CA LEU A 73 -1.39 -16.44 0.32
C LEU A 73 -0.50 -15.19 0.27
N LEU A 74 0.65 -15.23 0.92
CA LEU A 74 1.61 -14.12 0.90
C LEU A 74 2.20 -13.92 -0.50
N GLY A 75 2.55 -15.00 -1.19
CA GLY A 75 3.04 -14.93 -2.57
C GLY A 75 2.00 -14.35 -3.52
N TYR A 76 0.75 -14.81 -3.43
CA TYR A 76 -0.36 -14.29 -4.22
C TYR A 76 -0.67 -12.82 -3.90
N GLY A 77 -0.69 -12.46 -2.61
CA GLY A 77 -0.91 -11.07 -2.19
C GLY A 77 0.18 -10.13 -2.69
N ASN A 78 1.45 -10.56 -2.62
CA ASN A 78 2.58 -9.78 -3.13
C ASN A 78 2.53 -9.64 -4.67
N TYR A 79 2.14 -10.70 -5.37
CA TYR A 79 1.95 -10.64 -6.82
C TYR A 79 0.87 -9.61 -7.21
N ASN A 80 -0.31 -9.66 -6.56
CA ASN A 80 -1.38 -8.70 -6.83
C ASN A 80 -0.99 -7.26 -6.46
N TYR A 81 -0.22 -7.09 -5.38
CA TYR A 81 0.26 -5.77 -4.97
C TYR A 81 1.19 -5.13 -6.01
N GLN A 82 2.01 -5.96 -6.69
CA GLN A 82 2.91 -5.49 -7.74
C GLN A 82 2.24 -5.31 -9.11
N HIS A 83 1.02 -5.83 -9.29
CA HIS A 83 0.28 -5.77 -10.55
C HIS A 83 -1.10 -5.12 -10.35
N PRO A 84 -1.14 -3.80 -10.11
CA PRO A 84 -2.41 -3.08 -9.97
C PRO A 84 -3.19 -3.05 -11.27
N ASP A 85 -4.51 -3.18 -11.17
CA ASP A 85 -5.44 -3.17 -12.30
C ASP A 85 -6.17 -1.83 -12.44
N THR A 86 -6.44 -1.42 -13.67
CA THR A 86 -7.28 -0.26 -13.98
C THR A 86 -8.72 -0.72 -14.21
N ARG A 87 -9.68 -0.16 -13.44
CA ARG A 87 -11.12 -0.40 -13.63
C ARG A 87 -11.76 0.81 -14.26
N VAL A 88 -12.49 0.59 -15.36
CA VAL A 88 -13.24 1.63 -16.06
C VAL A 88 -14.68 1.63 -15.57
N ILE A 89 -15.16 2.80 -15.12
CA ILE A 89 -16.53 3.03 -14.68
C ILE A 89 -17.12 4.14 -15.57
N ASN A 90 -18.18 3.81 -16.31
CA ASN A 90 -18.89 4.80 -17.09
C ASN A 90 -20.05 5.38 -16.29
N MET A 91 -20.03 6.69 -16.07
CA MET A 91 -21.09 7.40 -15.36
C MET A 91 -21.74 8.42 -16.29
N VAL A 92 -23.07 8.45 -16.30
CA VAL A 92 -23.85 9.45 -17.01
C VAL A 92 -24.41 10.45 -16.01
N ILE A 93 -24.08 11.72 -16.18
CA ILE A 93 -24.57 12.80 -15.32
C ILE A 93 -25.67 13.53 -16.09
N ASN A 94 -26.93 13.33 -15.67
CA ASN A 94 -28.11 14.02 -16.23
C ASN A 94 -28.19 15.44 -15.66
N LYS A 95 -27.27 16.31 -16.08
CA LYS A 95 -27.27 17.73 -15.72
C LYS A 95 -27.24 18.54 -17.04
N PRO A 96 -28.09 19.60 -17.19
CA PRO A 96 -27.91 20.51 -18.29
C PRO A 96 -26.48 21.06 -18.27
N ALA A 97 -25.72 20.75 -19.31
CA ALA A 97 -24.39 21.31 -19.51
C ALA A 97 -24.47 22.25 -20.69
N ASP A 98 -23.79 23.40 -20.61
CA ASP A 98 -23.65 24.34 -21.71
C ASP A 98 -22.86 23.76 -22.92
N THR A 99 -22.38 22.52 -22.77
CA THR A 99 -21.56 21.82 -23.74
C THR A 99 -22.19 20.46 -24.07
N ASP A 100 -22.89 20.37 -25.17
CA ASP A 100 -23.48 19.14 -25.68
C ASP A 100 -22.40 18.05 -25.86
N GLY A 101 -22.56 16.96 -25.11
CA GLY A 101 -21.88 15.69 -25.39
C GLY A 101 -20.38 15.59 -25.05
N GLN A 102 -19.82 16.50 -24.27
CA GLN A 102 -18.42 16.38 -23.83
C GLN A 102 -18.28 15.29 -22.76
N SER A 103 -17.43 14.32 -23.02
CA SER A 103 -17.01 13.34 -22.03
C SER A 103 -15.78 13.84 -21.28
N LEU A 104 -15.80 13.74 -19.94
CA LEU A 104 -14.67 14.04 -19.08
C LEU A 104 -14.06 12.72 -18.62
N LYS A 105 -12.77 12.52 -18.88
CA LYS A 105 -12.03 11.35 -18.43
C LYS A 105 -11.34 11.64 -17.12
N VAL A 106 -11.81 11.02 -16.05
CA VAL A 106 -11.29 11.19 -14.70
C VAL A 106 -10.58 9.90 -14.27
N VAL A 107 -9.35 10.00 -13.81
CA VAL A 107 -8.67 8.92 -13.10
C VAL A 107 -8.73 9.21 -11.61
N ALA A 108 -9.27 8.28 -10.83
CA ALA A 108 -9.31 8.37 -9.37
C ALA A 108 -8.38 7.33 -8.77
N ILE A 109 -7.55 7.77 -7.84
CA ILE A 109 -6.65 6.93 -7.04
C ILE A 109 -6.78 7.29 -5.57
N SER A 110 -6.60 6.30 -4.67
CA SER A 110 -6.59 6.54 -3.22
C SER A 110 -5.61 5.62 -2.53
N ASP A 111 -5.26 5.93 -1.30
CA ASP A 111 -4.50 5.05 -0.38
C ASP A 111 -3.15 4.58 -0.97
N ILE A 112 -2.42 5.49 -1.60
CA ILE A 112 -1.11 5.18 -2.21
C ILE A 112 -0.07 4.90 -1.12
N HIS A 113 -0.18 5.56 0.04
CA HIS A 113 0.71 5.39 1.20
C HIS A 113 2.19 5.48 0.82
N LEU A 114 2.57 6.58 0.15
CA LEU A 114 3.97 6.84 -0.19
C LEU A 114 4.84 6.85 1.07
N GLY A 115 5.89 6.04 1.06
CA GLY A 115 6.73 5.85 2.22
C GLY A 115 7.75 4.73 2.02
N TYR A 116 8.05 4.01 3.10
CA TYR A 116 8.99 2.88 3.05
C TYR A 116 8.46 1.66 2.28
N ALA A 117 7.14 1.49 2.19
CA ALA A 117 6.52 0.38 1.46
C ALA A 117 6.36 0.69 -0.03
N THR A 118 5.83 1.88 -0.35
CA THR A 118 5.64 2.35 -1.72
C THR A 118 6.78 3.29 -2.08
N ASN A 119 7.77 2.77 -2.79
CA ASN A 119 8.98 3.50 -3.19
C ASN A 119 8.79 4.26 -4.51
N LYS A 120 9.82 5.04 -4.92
CA LYS A 120 9.82 5.82 -6.17
C LYS A 120 9.53 4.97 -7.41
N THR A 121 10.05 3.76 -7.50
CA THR A 121 9.84 2.87 -8.67
C THR A 121 8.38 2.46 -8.80
N MET A 122 7.72 2.14 -7.69
CA MET A 122 6.30 1.80 -7.69
C MET A 122 5.44 3.01 -8.05
N LEU A 123 5.78 4.18 -7.49
CA LEU A 123 5.11 5.43 -7.82
C LEU A 123 5.23 5.76 -9.32
N ALA A 124 6.43 5.61 -9.91
CA ALA A 124 6.63 5.79 -11.34
C ALA A 124 5.71 4.87 -12.16
N GLY A 125 5.58 3.60 -11.77
CA GLY A 125 4.64 2.67 -12.41
C GLY A 125 3.18 3.13 -12.31
N TYR A 126 2.74 3.65 -11.17
CA TYR A 126 1.39 4.20 -11.02
C TYR A 126 1.18 5.44 -11.88
N VAL A 127 2.16 6.34 -11.93
CA VAL A 127 2.12 7.53 -12.80
C VAL A 127 2.05 7.15 -14.26
N ASP A 128 2.82 6.16 -14.70
CA ASP A 128 2.78 5.67 -16.07
C ASP A 128 1.41 5.05 -16.42
N MET A 129 0.81 4.30 -15.50
CA MET A 129 -0.56 3.77 -15.66
C MET A 129 -1.61 4.88 -15.77
N ILE A 130 -1.49 5.93 -14.95
CA ILE A 130 -2.37 7.11 -14.99
C ILE A 130 -2.23 7.80 -16.34
N ASN A 131 -1.01 8.10 -16.77
CA ASN A 131 -0.72 8.81 -18.01
C ASN A 131 -1.14 8.00 -19.25
N ALA A 132 -1.04 6.67 -19.19
CA ALA A 132 -1.54 5.79 -20.26
C ALA A 132 -3.05 5.95 -20.49
N GLN A 133 -3.80 6.32 -19.46
CA GLN A 133 -5.22 6.60 -19.58
C GLN A 133 -5.53 7.94 -20.25
N ARG A 134 -4.56 8.85 -20.38
CA ARG A 134 -4.74 10.22 -20.90
C ARG A 134 -5.91 10.94 -20.21
N PRO A 135 -5.90 11.09 -18.89
CA PRO A 135 -7.00 11.70 -18.16
C PRO A 135 -7.04 13.23 -18.39
N ASP A 136 -8.23 13.79 -18.33
CA ASP A 136 -8.43 15.24 -18.22
C ASP A 136 -8.15 15.73 -16.80
N ILE A 137 -8.48 14.87 -15.82
CA ILE A 137 -8.34 15.15 -14.38
C ILE A 137 -7.86 13.89 -13.66
N VAL A 138 -6.93 14.07 -12.71
CA VAL A 138 -6.51 13.04 -11.76
C VAL A 138 -6.98 13.43 -10.35
N LEU A 139 -7.78 12.59 -9.71
CA LEU A 139 -8.27 12.78 -8.34
C LEU A 139 -7.50 11.87 -7.39
N ILE A 140 -6.96 12.44 -6.33
CA ILE A 140 -6.34 11.69 -5.23
C ILE A 140 -7.29 11.73 -4.03
N GLY A 141 -7.87 10.59 -3.69
CA GLY A 141 -8.93 10.42 -2.70
C GLY A 141 -8.47 10.31 -1.24
N GLY A 142 -7.24 10.71 -0.91
CA GLY A 142 -6.69 10.67 0.45
C GLY A 142 -5.50 9.71 0.58
N ASP A 143 -4.96 9.63 1.78
CA ASP A 143 -3.85 8.78 2.23
C ASP A 143 -2.70 8.60 1.22
N LEU A 144 -2.30 9.76 0.61
CA LEU A 144 -1.19 9.81 -0.33
C LEU A 144 0.14 9.50 0.34
N ILE A 145 0.33 9.97 1.57
CA ILE A 145 1.59 9.89 2.31
C ILE A 145 1.36 9.09 3.58
N ASP A 146 2.20 8.10 3.80
CA ASP A 146 2.23 7.31 5.03
C ASP A 146 2.79 8.14 6.22
N ASN A 147 3.11 7.49 7.32
CA ASN A 147 3.54 8.10 8.59
C ASN A 147 4.78 9.00 8.50
N SER A 148 5.60 8.88 7.47
CA SER A 148 6.86 9.62 7.30
C SER A 148 7.01 10.22 5.93
N VAL A 149 7.35 11.51 5.88
CA VAL A 149 7.73 12.21 4.64
C VAL A 149 9.22 12.03 4.28
N ALA A 150 9.98 11.39 5.14
CA ALA A 150 11.43 11.22 4.92
C ALA A 150 11.73 10.46 3.61
N PRO A 151 11.05 9.34 3.29
CA PRO A 151 11.26 8.63 2.02
C PRO A 151 10.96 9.49 0.79
N LEU A 152 9.94 10.36 0.85
CA LEU A 152 9.58 11.23 -0.26
C LEU A 152 10.72 12.16 -0.64
N ARG A 153 11.32 12.83 0.37
CA ARG A 153 12.41 13.78 0.15
C ARG A 153 13.69 13.12 -0.31
N TYR A 154 13.97 11.96 0.19
CA TYR A 154 15.22 11.24 -0.01
C TYR A 154 15.24 10.49 -1.35
N GLU A 155 14.09 9.98 -1.81
CA GLU A 155 13.95 9.39 -3.14
C GLU A 155 13.50 10.39 -4.21
N HIS A 156 13.28 11.67 -3.87
CA HIS A 156 12.76 12.68 -4.80
C HIS A 156 11.46 12.24 -5.50
N MET A 157 10.49 11.75 -4.70
CA MET A 157 9.23 11.23 -5.24
C MET A 157 8.31 12.33 -5.78
N GLU A 158 8.52 13.58 -5.38
CA GLU A 158 7.83 14.76 -5.88
C GLU A 158 8.01 14.94 -7.39
N GLU A 159 9.18 14.56 -7.93
CA GLU A 159 9.44 14.61 -9.37
C GLU A 159 8.50 13.66 -10.13
N GLU A 160 8.28 12.47 -9.62
CA GLU A 160 7.38 11.49 -10.21
C GLU A 160 5.91 11.95 -10.12
N LEU A 161 5.50 12.50 -8.99
CA LEU A 161 4.15 13.04 -8.83
C LEU A 161 3.87 14.17 -9.84
N SER A 162 4.86 15.02 -10.11
CA SER A 162 4.71 16.12 -11.07
C SER A 162 4.44 15.64 -12.51
N ARG A 163 4.84 14.41 -12.85
CA ARG A 163 4.59 13.78 -14.16
C ARG A 163 3.14 13.34 -14.37
N ALA A 164 2.35 13.23 -13.31
CA ALA A 164 0.96 12.74 -13.37
C ALA A 164 -0.05 13.76 -13.93
N GLY A 165 0.40 14.85 -14.56
CA GLY A 165 -0.46 15.83 -15.18
C GLY A 165 -1.24 16.72 -14.19
N ARG A 166 -2.50 17.09 -14.49
CA ARG A 166 -3.31 17.96 -13.60
C ARG A 166 -3.81 17.18 -12.40
N LEU A 167 -3.04 17.25 -11.31
CA LEU A 167 -3.40 16.65 -10.03
C LEU A 167 -4.39 17.53 -9.28
N PHE A 168 -5.55 16.96 -8.92
CA PHE A 168 -6.46 17.52 -7.93
C PHE A 168 -6.45 16.62 -6.70
N SER A 169 -5.87 17.10 -5.60
CA SER A 169 -5.87 16.36 -4.35
C SER A 169 -7.02 16.79 -3.46
N CYS A 170 -7.86 15.85 -3.10
CA CYS A 170 -8.81 15.99 -2.00
C CYS A 170 -8.16 15.40 -0.73
N ASN A 171 -7.75 16.25 0.21
CA ASN A 171 -7.23 15.85 1.53
C ASN A 171 -5.74 15.48 1.69
N ILE A 172 -4.83 16.31 1.19
CA ILE A 172 -3.48 16.32 1.78
C ILE A 172 -3.56 17.18 3.05
N PRO A 173 -3.28 16.66 4.25
CA PRO A 173 -3.21 17.48 5.44
C PRO A 173 -2.21 18.61 5.24
N GLN A 174 -2.60 19.87 5.45
CA GLN A 174 -1.79 21.08 5.19
C GLN A 174 -0.41 21.05 5.88
N ARG A 175 -0.24 20.25 6.93
CA ARG A 175 1.05 20.03 7.62
C ARG A 175 2.16 19.49 6.71
N TYR A 176 1.80 18.78 5.62
CA TYR A 176 2.76 18.21 4.65
C TYR A 176 3.07 19.13 3.47
N LEU A 177 2.27 20.18 3.27
CA LEU A 177 2.46 21.15 2.20
C LEU A 177 3.41 22.30 2.58
N LYS A 178 3.77 22.43 3.87
CA LYS A 178 4.74 23.45 4.32
C LYS A 178 6.14 23.01 3.91
N GLY A 179 6.60 23.53 2.78
CA GLY A 179 7.97 23.35 2.27
C GLY A 179 8.09 22.80 0.86
N VAL A 180 6.99 22.73 0.13
CA VAL A 180 7.01 22.58 -1.34
C VAL A 180 6.99 23.98 -1.92
N PRO A 181 7.99 24.38 -2.76
CA PRO A 181 8.04 25.71 -3.38
C PRO A 181 6.88 25.92 -4.33
#